data_83dbc42424373caf8472af33e0cc2c1d
#
_entry.id   83dbc42424373caf8472af33e0cc2c1d
#
_cell.length_a   1.000
_cell.length_b   1.000
_cell.length_c   1.000
_cell.angle_alpha   90.00
_cell.angle_beta   90.00
_cell.angle_gamma   90.00
#
_symmetry.space_group_name_H-M   'P 1'
#
loop_
_entity.id
_entity.type
_entity.pdbx_description
1 polymer ?
#
loop_
_entity_poly.entity_id
_entity_poly.type
_entity_poly.pdbx_seq_one_letter_code
_entity_poly.pdbx_strand_id
1 'polypeptide(L)'
;MAQYSRIQVIQKMEDTGMVPLFYHEDISVAKDVLKACYDGGARLMEFTNRGDFALEVFSEIIKYSISELPGMILGVGSITDAKAASQYMLAGANFVVTPVFREDIARICNRRKLMWSAGCSSLTEIATAEEFGCELIKLFPADVLGPRSQNISRK
;
A
#
# COMPACT_ATOMS: atom_id res chain seq x y z
N MET A 1 -5.31 14.50 -1.80
CA MET A 1 -4.23 14.05 -2.72
C MET A 1 -3.08 13.55 -1.86
N ALA A 2 -2.27 12.62 -2.37
CA ALA A 2 -1.12 12.08 -1.64
C ALA A 2 -0.22 13.20 -1.06
N GLN A 3 0.21 13.05 0.17
CA GLN A 3 1.09 13.98 0.88
C GLN A 3 2.56 13.79 0.47
N TYR A 4 2.91 12.56 0.10
CA TYR A 4 4.27 12.17 -0.27
C TYR A 4 4.35 11.78 -1.75
N SER A 5 5.44 12.14 -2.40
CA SER A 5 5.71 11.71 -3.77
C SER A 5 6.04 10.22 -3.84
N ARG A 6 5.89 9.61 -5.03
CA ARG A 6 6.28 8.21 -5.28
C ARG A 6 7.70 7.91 -4.79
N ILE A 7 8.66 8.79 -5.08
CA ILE A 7 10.06 8.60 -4.71
C ILE A 7 10.23 8.60 -3.18
N GLN A 8 9.58 9.53 -2.47
CA GLN A 8 9.63 9.57 -1.01
C GLN A 8 9.04 8.32 -0.37
N VAL A 9 7.95 7.78 -0.94
CA VAL A 9 7.33 6.55 -0.43
C VAL A 9 8.27 5.36 -0.63
N ILE A 10 8.84 5.19 -1.83
CA ILE A 10 9.79 4.11 -2.15
C ILE A 10 11.00 4.19 -1.22
N GLN A 11 11.62 5.37 -1.11
CA GLN A 11 12.79 5.55 -0.23
C GLN A 11 12.46 5.20 1.23
N LYS A 12 11.27 5.60 1.71
CA LYS A 12 10.85 5.26 3.06
C LYS A 12 10.60 3.75 3.23
N MET A 13 10.11 3.06 2.20
CA MET A 13 9.95 1.60 2.22
C MET A 13 11.31 0.89 2.30
N GLU A 14 12.31 1.36 1.54
CA GLU A 14 13.68 0.84 1.60
C GLU A 14 14.32 1.09 2.97
N ASP A 15 14.25 2.32 3.48
CA ASP A 15 14.84 2.69 4.76
C ASP A 15 14.25 1.90 5.94
N THR A 16 12.95 1.58 5.87
CA THR A 16 12.24 0.93 6.98
C THR A 16 12.28 -0.60 6.86
N GLY A 17 12.28 -1.13 5.64
CA GLY A 17 12.25 -2.57 5.35
C GLY A 17 10.97 -3.30 5.78
N MET A 18 9.96 -2.57 6.25
CA MET A 18 8.71 -3.15 6.75
C MET A 18 7.53 -2.20 6.52
N VAL A 19 6.41 -2.78 6.06
CA VAL A 19 5.12 -2.09 5.96
C VAL A 19 4.08 -2.93 6.70
N PRO A 20 3.74 -2.60 7.96
CA PRO A 20 2.65 -3.25 8.67
C PRO A 20 1.35 -3.12 7.89
N LEU A 21 0.56 -4.18 7.85
CA LEU A 21 -0.76 -4.13 7.22
C LEU A 21 -1.85 -4.54 8.21
N PHE A 22 -3.00 -3.89 8.10
CA PHE A 22 -4.06 -4.07 9.09
C PHE A 22 -5.40 -3.55 8.58
N TYR A 23 -6.47 -4.07 9.15
CA TYR A 23 -7.84 -3.58 8.98
C TYR A 23 -8.60 -3.70 10.31
N HIS A 24 -9.40 -2.71 10.62
CA HIS A 24 -10.43 -2.76 11.64
C HIS A 24 -11.56 -1.80 11.27
N GLU A 25 -12.81 -2.17 11.57
CA GLU A 25 -13.99 -1.37 11.25
C GLU A 25 -14.18 -0.18 12.21
N ASP A 26 -13.72 -0.33 13.45
CA ASP A 26 -13.79 0.72 14.45
C ASP A 26 -12.65 1.72 14.29
N ILE A 27 -13.03 2.99 14.13
CA ILE A 27 -12.09 4.12 13.90
C ILE A 27 -11.15 4.32 15.09
N SER A 28 -11.65 4.12 16.34
CA SER A 28 -10.85 4.28 17.56
C SER A 28 -9.75 3.23 17.59
N VAL A 29 -10.11 1.96 17.40
CA VAL A 29 -9.16 0.86 17.32
C VAL A 29 -8.15 1.08 16.19
N ALA A 30 -8.62 1.56 15.02
CA ALA A 30 -7.76 1.83 13.88
C ALA A 30 -6.72 2.92 14.20
N LYS A 31 -7.10 3.98 14.90
CA LYS A 31 -6.18 5.04 15.37
C LYS A 31 -5.20 4.53 16.42
N ASP A 32 -5.66 3.71 17.35
CA ASP A 32 -4.81 3.15 18.41
C ASP A 32 -3.74 2.21 17.85
N VAL A 33 -4.10 1.33 16.91
CA VAL A 33 -3.15 0.45 16.22
C VAL A 33 -2.15 1.26 15.39
N LEU A 34 -2.63 2.26 14.65
CA LEU A 34 -1.77 3.13 13.87
C LEU A 34 -0.75 3.86 14.77
N LYS A 35 -1.23 4.40 15.90
CA LYS A 35 -0.38 5.07 16.88
C LYS A 35 0.64 4.11 17.50
N ALA A 36 0.23 2.91 17.88
CA ALA A 36 1.14 1.90 18.44
C ALA A 36 2.24 1.52 17.43
N CYS A 37 1.92 1.35 16.14
CA CYS A 37 2.91 1.13 15.10
C CYS A 37 3.88 2.32 14.95
N TYR A 38 3.35 3.54 15.01
CA TYR A 38 4.15 4.76 14.93
C TYR A 38 5.11 4.90 16.11
N ASP A 39 4.62 4.66 17.33
CA ASP A 39 5.43 4.69 18.57
C ASP A 39 6.50 3.58 18.57
N GLY A 40 6.20 2.44 17.96
CA GLY A 40 7.14 1.34 17.71
C GLY A 40 8.18 1.61 16.61
N GLY A 41 8.15 2.79 15.98
CA GLY A 41 9.11 3.19 14.95
C GLY A 41 8.65 2.98 13.50
N ALA A 42 7.49 2.38 13.25
CA ALA A 42 6.97 2.27 11.89
C ALA A 42 6.67 3.67 11.32
N ARG A 43 6.98 3.86 10.03
CA ARG A 43 6.70 5.11 9.30
C ARG A 43 5.86 4.88 8.04
N LEU A 44 5.47 3.63 7.80
CA LEU A 44 4.51 3.25 6.77
C LEU A 44 3.48 2.30 7.35
N MET A 45 2.27 2.28 6.78
CA MET A 45 1.24 1.30 7.08
C MET A 45 0.32 1.12 5.88
N GLU A 46 -0.03 -0.13 5.59
CA GLU A 46 -1.05 -0.52 4.63
C GLU A 46 -2.37 -0.77 5.37
N PHE A 47 -3.38 0.07 5.14
CA PHE A 47 -4.73 -0.22 5.56
C PHE A 47 -5.44 -1.03 4.48
N THR A 48 -6.08 -2.16 4.81
CA THR A 48 -6.66 -3.03 3.79
C THR A 48 -8.15 -2.74 3.57
N ASN A 49 -8.55 -2.63 2.31
CA ASN A 49 -9.96 -2.47 1.89
C ASN A 49 -10.68 -3.82 1.96
N ARG A 50 -11.03 -4.30 3.16
CA ARG A 50 -11.61 -5.63 3.38
C ARG A 50 -13.00 -5.65 4.00
N GLY A 51 -13.55 -4.53 4.39
CA GLY A 51 -14.85 -4.48 5.05
C GLY A 51 -15.72 -3.35 4.54
N ASP A 52 -16.98 -3.39 4.93
CA ASP A 52 -17.91 -2.31 4.68
C ASP A 52 -17.39 -1.04 5.36
N PHE A 53 -17.63 0.10 4.73
CA PHE A 53 -17.18 1.43 5.22
C PHE A 53 -15.66 1.61 5.41
N ALA A 54 -14.83 0.69 4.87
CA ALA A 54 -13.37 0.78 4.99
C ALA A 54 -12.80 2.13 4.51
N LEU A 55 -13.41 2.75 3.49
CA LEU A 55 -13.01 4.07 2.98
C LEU A 55 -13.26 5.18 4.01
N GLU A 56 -14.30 5.09 4.81
CA GLU A 56 -14.61 6.05 5.88
C GLU A 56 -13.56 5.98 6.98
N VAL A 57 -13.28 4.76 7.45
CA VAL A 57 -12.21 4.51 8.44
C VAL A 57 -10.87 5.02 7.93
N PHE A 58 -10.51 4.67 6.68
CA PHE A 58 -9.28 5.15 6.05
C PHE A 58 -9.20 6.68 6.03
N SER A 59 -10.30 7.35 5.67
CA SER A 59 -10.35 8.81 5.64
C SER A 59 -10.08 9.43 7.02
N GLU A 60 -10.59 8.81 8.08
CA GLU A 60 -10.37 9.28 9.46
C GLU A 60 -8.94 9.03 9.95
N ILE A 61 -8.36 7.87 9.65
CA ILE A 61 -6.96 7.60 10.04
C ILE A 61 -5.95 8.42 9.23
N ILE A 62 -6.24 8.78 7.99
CA ILE A 62 -5.43 9.75 7.20
C ILE A 62 -5.43 11.12 7.88
N LYS A 63 -6.61 11.64 8.25
CA LYS A 63 -6.70 12.94 8.95
C LYS A 63 -5.92 12.90 10.27
N TYR A 64 -6.10 11.83 11.04
CA TYR A 64 -5.40 11.62 12.30
C TYR A 64 -3.87 11.54 12.10
N SER A 65 -3.41 10.81 11.09
CA SER A 65 -1.97 10.70 10.83
C SER A 65 -1.32 12.03 10.46
N ILE A 66 -2.05 12.87 9.71
CA ILE A 66 -1.57 14.20 9.30
C ILE A 66 -1.41 15.13 10.53
N SER A 67 -2.36 15.08 11.49
CA SER A 67 -2.33 15.96 12.65
C SER A 67 -1.42 15.46 13.79
N GLU A 68 -1.40 14.15 14.04
CA GLU A 68 -0.81 13.59 15.26
C GLU A 68 0.46 12.77 15.04
N LEU A 69 0.70 12.28 13.81
CA LEU A 69 1.78 11.32 13.53
C LEU A 69 2.71 11.83 12.40
N PRO A 70 3.49 12.87 12.66
CA PRO A 70 4.33 13.48 11.62
C PRO A 70 5.29 12.48 10.97
N GLY A 71 5.29 12.44 9.64
CA GLY A 71 6.13 11.51 8.88
C GLY A 71 5.54 10.11 8.68
N MET A 72 4.32 9.84 9.18
CA MET A 72 3.61 8.59 8.91
C MET A 72 3.02 8.59 7.49
N ILE A 73 3.28 7.55 6.74
CA ILE A 73 2.84 7.36 5.36
C ILE A 73 1.80 6.23 5.31
N LEU A 74 0.55 6.58 5.01
CA LEU A 74 -0.51 5.59 4.88
C LEU A 74 -0.79 5.29 3.41
N GLY A 75 -0.92 4.00 3.10
CA GLY A 75 -1.42 3.49 1.85
C GLY A 75 -2.59 2.54 2.03
N VAL A 76 -3.12 2.08 0.94
CA VAL A 76 -4.25 1.15 0.95
C VAL A 76 -3.92 -0.12 0.19
N GLY A 77 -4.34 -1.25 0.75
CA GLY A 77 -4.23 -2.58 0.14
C GLY A 77 -5.58 -3.22 -0.18
N SER A 78 -5.53 -4.39 -0.77
CA SER A 78 -6.71 -5.14 -1.24
C SER A 78 -7.54 -4.38 -2.27
N ILE A 79 -6.89 -3.58 -3.10
CA ILE A 79 -7.54 -2.82 -4.18
C ILE A 79 -7.61 -3.68 -5.44
N THR A 80 -8.82 -3.86 -5.97
CA THR A 80 -9.09 -4.77 -7.08
C THR A 80 -9.52 -4.09 -8.38
N ASP A 81 -9.77 -2.78 -8.35
CA ASP A 81 -10.16 -2.00 -9.53
C ASP A 81 -9.73 -0.52 -9.43
N ALA A 82 -9.68 0.16 -10.58
CA ALA A 82 -9.26 1.56 -10.67
C ALA A 82 -10.23 2.56 -10.02
N LYS A 83 -11.51 2.20 -9.85
CA LYS A 83 -12.50 3.08 -9.21
C LYS A 83 -12.23 3.16 -7.71
N ALA A 84 -12.08 2.00 -7.07
CA ALA A 84 -11.68 1.92 -5.68
C ALA A 84 -10.33 2.62 -5.46
N ALA A 85 -9.32 2.36 -6.31
CA ALA A 85 -8.04 3.06 -6.24
C ALA A 85 -8.22 4.59 -6.26
N SER A 86 -9.07 5.10 -7.16
CA SER A 86 -9.33 6.54 -7.27
C SER A 86 -9.95 7.13 -6.01
N GLN A 87 -10.88 6.42 -5.37
CA GLN A 87 -11.52 6.87 -4.13
C GLN A 87 -10.50 7.01 -3.00
N TYR A 88 -9.65 6.01 -2.80
CA TYR A 88 -8.60 6.05 -1.80
C TYR A 88 -7.52 7.10 -2.10
N MET A 89 -7.17 7.32 -3.37
CA MET A 89 -6.28 8.43 -3.76
C MET A 89 -6.87 9.80 -3.41
N LEU A 90 -8.19 9.97 -3.59
CA LEU A 90 -8.88 11.22 -3.21
C LEU A 90 -8.96 11.36 -1.69
N ALA A 91 -9.10 10.26 -0.96
CA ALA A 91 -9.06 10.24 0.50
C ALA A 91 -7.65 10.46 1.08
N GLY A 92 -6.59 10.48 0.24
CA GLY A 92 -5.24 10.83 0.68
C GLY A 92 -4.26 9.66 0.73
N ALA A 93 -4.57 8.50 0.15
CA ALA A 93 -3.63 7.38 0.08
C ALA A 93 -2.32 7.80 -0.60
N ASN A 94 -1.20 7.43 -0.01
CA ASN A 94 0.13 7.73 -0.53
C ASN A 94 0.70 6.58 -1.37
N PHE A 95 0.13 5.39 -1.24
CA PHE A 95 0.43 4.23 -2.09
C PHE A 95 -0.77 3.28 -2.17
N VAL A 96 -0.76 2.43 -3.20
CA VAL A 96 -1.79 1.43 -3.47
C VAL A 96 -1.15 0.06 -3.62
N VAL A 97 -1.71 -0.96 -2.95
CA VAL A 97 -1.29 -2.35 -3.06
C VAL A 97 -2.45 -3.19 -3.58
N THR A 98 -2.17 -4.01 -4.58
CA THR A 98 -3.16 -4.89 -5.20
C THR A 98 -2.86 -6.36 -4.91
N PRO A 99 -3.87 -7.24 -4.81
CA PRO A 99 -3.63 -8.67 -4.62
C PRO A 99 -3.12 -9.36 -5.89
N VAL A 100 -3.38 -8.77 -7.06
CA VAL A 100 -2.95 -9.25 -8.39
C VAL A 100 -2.55 -8.08 -9.26
N PHE A 101 -1.76 -8.32 -10.32
CA PHE A 101 -1.49 -7.28 -11.31
C PHE A 101 -2.79 -6.83 -12.02
N ARG A 102 -2.96 -5.51 -12.12
CA ARG A 102 -4.10 -4.87 -12.78
C ARG A 102 -3.60 -3.66 -13.59
N GLU A 103 -3.70 -3.76 -14.91
CA GLU A 103 -3.28 -2.70 -15.83
C GLU A 103 -4.02 -1.37 -15.60
N ASP A 104 -5.34 -1.43 -15.35
CA ASP A 104 -6.15 -0.25 -15.11
C ASP A 104 -5.72 0.53 -13.85
N ILE A 105 -5.30 -0.20 -12.78
CA ILE A 105 -4.75 0.40 -11.56
C ILE A 105 -3.34 0.95 -11.83
N ALA A 106 -2.47 0.19 -12.51
CA ALA A 106 -1.14 0.66 -12.89
C ALA A 106 -1.19 1.99 -13.64
N ARG A 107 -2.06 2.07 -14.65
CA ARG A 107 -2.25 3.29 -15.47
C ARG A 107 -2.70 4.50 -14.65
N ILE A 108 -3.66 4.33 -13.74
CA ILE A 108 -4.14 5.45 -12.93
C ILE A 108 -3.11 5.89 -11.89
N CYS A 109 -2.40 4.96 -11.25
CA CYS A 109 -1.32 5.26 -10.31
C CYS A 109 -0.17 5.99 -11.01
N ASN A 110 0.27 5.50 -12.17
CA ASN A 110 1.33 6.12 -12.97
C ASN A 110 0.96 7.53 -13.45
N ARG A 111 -0.29 7.74 -13.90
CA ARG A 111 -0.79 9.06 -14.30
C ARG A 111 -0.74 10.06 -13.15
N ARG A 112 -1.02 9.62 -11.93
CA ARG A 112 -1.00 10.45 -10.72
C ARG A 112 0.36 10.49 -10.01
N LYS A 113 1.36 9.78 -10.53
CA LYS A 113 2.69 9.64 -9.91
C LYS A 113 2.60 9.09 -8.48
N LEU A 114 1.62 8.20 -8.23
CA LEU A 114 1.44 7.52 -6.97
C LEU A 114 2.23 6.21 -6.98
N MET A 115 2.86 5.87 -5.85
CA MET A 115 3.49 4.55 -5.65
C MET A 115 2.42 3.46 -5.66
N TRP A 116 2.70 2.35 -6.34
CA TRP A 116 1.84 1.17 -6.34
C TRP A 116 2.65 -0.12 -6.36
N SER A 117 2.10 -1.17 -5.78
CA SER A 117 2.70 -2.50 -5.73
C SER A 117 1.68 -3.54 -6.15
N ALA A 118 2.05 -4.39 -7.09
CA ALA A 118 1.23 -5.49 -7.57
C ALA A 118 1.53 -6.77 -6.81
N GLY A 119 0.49 -7.50 -6.41
CA GLY A 119 0.60 -8.90 -6.01
C GLY A 119 0.91 -9.75 -7.23
N CYS A 120 1.99 -10.54 -7.18
CA CYS A 120 2.42 -11.41 -8.25
C CYS A 120 2.82 -12.78 -7.68
N SER A 121 2.44 -13.85 -8.36
CA SER A 121 2.75 -15.23 -8.00
C SER A 121 3.65 -15.95 -9.01
N SER A 122 3.85 -15.37 -10.19
CA SER A 122 4.62 -15.95 -11.28
C SER A 122 5.61 -14.95 -11.87
N LEU A 123 6.65 -15.47 -12.54
CA LEU A 123 7.63 -14.65 -13.25
C LEU A 123 7.00 -13.77 -14.34
N THR A 124 5.99 -14.29 -15.03
CA THR A 124 5.28 -13.54 -16.07
C THR A 124 4.54 -12.34 -15.47
N GLU A 125 3.86 -12.51 -14.33
CA GLU A 125 3.19 -11.41 -13.65
C GLU A 125 4.17 -10.37 -13.14
N ILE A 126 5.32 -10.81 -12.60
CA ILE A 126 6.40 -9.93 -12.16
C ILE A 126 6.91 -9.10 -13.34
N ALA A 127 7.32 -9.75 -14.43
CA ALA A 127 7.83 -9.06 -15.63
C ALA A 127 6.80 -8.06 -16.18
N THR A 128 5.53 -8.46 -16.25
CA THR A 128 4.46 -7.57 -16.71
C THR A 128 4.30 -6.36 -15.78
N ALA A 129 4.31 -6.56 -14.47
CA ALA A 129 4.20 -5.46 -13.52
C ALA A 129 5.39 -4.49 -13.63
N GLU A 130 6.61 -5.00 -13.81
CA GLU A 130 7.83 -4.21 -14.03
C GLU A 130 7.75 -3.39 -15.33
N GLU A 131 7.28 -3.98 -16.44
CA GLU A 131 7.04 -3.26 -17.69
C GLU A 131 6.05 -2.09 -17.54
N PHE A 132 5.08 -2.24 -16.64
CA PHE A 132 4.16 -1.15 -16.28
C PHE A 132 4.72 -0.17 -15.24
N GLY A 133 5.98 -0.33 -14.83
CA GLY A 133 6.66 0.59 -13.91
C GLY A 133 6.33 0.35 -12.44
N CYS A 134 6.13 -0.91 -12.05
CA CYS A 134 6.05 -1.30 -10.64
C CYS A 134 7.46 -1.47 -10.08
N GLU A 135 7.87 -0.61 -9.17
CA GLU A 135 9.23 -0.63 -8.59
C GLU A 135 9.36 -1.66 -7.45
N LEU A 136 8.26 -1.92 -6.73
CA LEU A 136 8.22 -2.88 -5.63
C LEU A 136 7.11 -3.90 -5.88
N ILE A 137 7.49 -5.14 -6.09
CA ILE A 137 6.58 -6.26 -6.32
C ILE A 137 6.24 -6.93 -4.99
N LYS A 138 4.96 -7.17 -4.75
CA LYS A 138 4.49 -7.98 -3.64
C LYS A 138 4.38 -9.44 -4.08
N LEU A 139 5.26 -10.31 -3.61
CA LEU A 139 5.08 -11.76 -3.80
C LEU A 139 3.86 -12.22 -2.99
N PHE A 140 2.83 -12.70 -3.68
CA PHE A 140 1.55 -13.00 -3.05
C PHE A 140 0.79 -14.11 -3.78
N PRO A 141 0.17 -15.07 -3.04
CA PRO A 141 0.27 -15.24 -1.59
C PRO A 141 1.59 -15.93 -1.17
N ALA A 142 2.33 -15.33 -0.25
CA ALA A 142 3.68 -15.76 0.09
C ALA A 142 3.74 -17.11 0.82
N ASP A 143 2.70 -17.48 1.55
CA ASP A 143 2.56 -18.78 2.21
C ASP A 143 2.47 -19.94 1.22
N VAL A 144 1.86 -19.71 0.05
CA VAL A 144 1.76 -20.70 -1.03
C VAL A 144 3.08 -20.79 -1.83
N LEU A 145 3.70 -19.63 -2.07
CA LEU A 145 4.92 -19.55 -2.89
C LEU A 145 6.16 -20.08 -2.14
N GLY A 146 6.15 -20.03 -0.81
CA GLY A 146 7.25 -20.45 0.05
C GLY A 146 8.48 -19.53 0.00
N PRO A 147 9.43 -19.69 0.94
CA PRO A 147 10.56 -18.76 1.10
C PRO A 147 11.57 -18.78 -0.06
N ARG A 148 11.57 -19.81 -0.91
CA ARG A 148 12.47 -19.89 -2.07
C ARG A 148 12.10 -18.96 -3.21
N SER A 149 10.84 -18.51 -3.27
CA SER A 149 10.39 -17.56 -4.29
C SER A 149 11.04 -16.18 -4.17
N GLN A 150 11.53 -15.81 -2.99
CA GLN A 150 12.21 -14.54 -2.75
C GLN A 150 13.55 -14.41 -3.48
N ASN A 151 14.15 -15.51 -3.90
CA ASN A 151 15.43 -15.51 -4.62
C ASN A 151 15.29 -15.20 -6.13
N ILE A 152 14.07 -15.13 -6.65
CA ILE A 152 13.79 -14.93 -8.08
C ILE A 152 13.87 -13.44 -8.46
N SER A 153 13.65 -12.54 -7.53
CA SER A 153 13.57 -11.08 -7.77
C SER A 153 14.87 -10.30 -7.46
N ARG A 154 15.96 -10.99 -7.08
CA ARG A 154 17.26 -10.36 -6.84
C ARG A 154 18.13 -10.49 -8.07
N LYS A 155 17.96 -9.59 -9.03
CA LYS A 155 18.97 -9.30 -10.05
C LYS A 155 19.20 -7.80 -10.11
#